data_708888b9a196783dca7b57de6bfe92b6
#
_entry.id   708888b9a196783dca7b57de6bfe92b6
#
_cell.length_a   1.000
_cell.length_b   1.000
_cell.length_c   1.000
_cell.angle_alpha   90.00
_cell.angle_beta   90.00
_cell.angle_gamma   90.00
#
_symmetry.space_group_name_H-M   'P 1'
#
loop_
_entity.id
_entity.type
_entity.pdbx_description
1 polymer ?
#
loop_
_entity_poly.entity_id
_entity_poly.type
_entity_poly.pdbx_seq_one_letter_code
_entity_poly.pdbx_strand_id
1 'polypeptide(L)'
;MSGEKQPTLDPLVPRVREMLYLDDDSDDMLLNSYIKAAQSFIHNAIGDDVNGFYDDATVSSLVEVAVRSLAGTYYQNRLAISSAPNHDVDLTVNSIIGQLRGLRDSFAEKEDKDGN
;
A
#
# COMPACT_ATOMS: atom_id res chain seq x y z
N MET A 1 1.12 -31.84 14.91
CA MET A 1 0.54 -31.39 14.86
C MET A 1 0.34 -30.55 14.35
N SER A 2 0.09 -30.57 13.99
CA SER A 2 -0.04 -29.74 13.34
C SER A 2 -0.96 -28.79 13.48
N GLY A 3 -1.38 -28.41 14.28
CA GLY A 3 -2.32 -27.37 14.44
C GLY A 3 -1.82 -25.99 14.12
N GLU A 4 -0.59 -25.89 13.76
CA GLU A 4 -0.05 -24.57 13.50
C GLU A 4 -0.34 -24.13 12.09
N LYS A 5 -1.14 -23.13 11.99
CA LYS A 5 -1.36 -22.50 10.70
C LYS A 5 -0.24 -21.49 10.48
N GLN A 6 0.38 -21.58 9.34
CA GLN A 6 1.30 -20.54 8.95
C GLN A 6 0.55 -19.23 8.76
N PRO A 7 1.12 -18.10 9.15
CA PRO A 7 0.45 -16.84 8.91
C PRO A 7 0.18 -16.68 7.43
N THR A 8 -1.02 -16.21 7.11
CA THR A 8 -1.35 -15.91 5.73
C THR A 8 -0.65 -14.63 5.34
N LEU A 9 0.22 -14.72 4.37
CA LEU A 9 0.93 -13.56 3.86
C LEU A 9 0.07 -12.82 2.85
N ASP A 10 0.26 -11.50 2.81
CA ASP A 10 -0.42 -10.68 1.83
C ASP A 10 -0.02 -11.12 0.42
N PRO A 11 -0.96 -11.17 -0.53
CA PRO A 11 -0.63 -11.53 -1.91
C PRO A 11 0.42 -10.64 -2.56
N LEU A 12 0.68 -9.47 -2.03
CA LEU A 12 1.69 -8.57 -2.58
C LEU A 12 3.12 -8.96 -2.17
N VAL A 13 3.28 -9.88 -1.20
CA VAL A 13 4.62 -10.26 -0.76
C VAL A 13 5.50 -10.73 -1.92
N PRO A 14 5.05 -11.66 -2.79
CA PRO A 14 5.91 -12.07 -3.91
C PRO A 14 6.22 -10.92 -4.86
N ARG A 15 5.29 -10.01 -5.05
CA ARG A 15 5.50 -8.88 -5.95
C ARG A 15 6.53 -7.90 -5.40
N VAL A 16 6.49 -7.66 -4.10
CA VAL A 16 7.49 -6.79 -3.47
C VAL A 16 8.84 -7.47 -3.47
N ARG A 17 8.87 -8.78 -3.20
CA ARG A 17 10.12 -9.55 -3.26
C ARG A 17 10.77 -9.42 -4.63
N GLU A 18 9.97 -9.58 -5.68
CA GLU A 18 10.46 -9.47 -7.05
C GLU A 18 10.96 -8.05 -7.35
N MET A 19 10.20 -7.06 -6.93
CA MET A 19 10.57 -5.66 -7.14
C MET A 19 11.90 -5.32 -6.49
N LEU A 20 12.19 -5.92 -5.34
CA LEU A 20 13.42 -5.67 -4.60
C LEU A 20 14.54 -6.62 -5.01
N TYR A 21 14.30 -7.51 -5.97
CA TYR A 21 15.30 -8.46 -6.46
C TYR A 21 15.82 -9.39 -5.35
N LEU A 22 14.93 -9.81 -4.47
CA LEU A 22 15.31 -10.74 -3.41
C LEU A 22 15.27 -12.17 -3.93
N ASP A 23 16.33 -12.92 -3.68
CA ASP A 23 16.49 -14.25 -4.26
C ASP A 23 15.69 -15.33 -3.57
N ASP A 24 15.32 -15.10 -2.31
CA ASP A 24 14.63 -16.13 -1.55
C ASP A 24 13.52 -15.50 -0.71
N ASP A 25 12.87 -16.34 0.09
CA ASP A 25 11.71 -15.93 0.87
C ASP A 25 12.04 -15.66 2.34
N SER A 26 13.30 -15.51 2.67
CA SER A 26 13.69 -15.37 4.08
C SER A 26 13.15 -14.10 4.73
N ASP A 27 12.87 -13.07 3.94
CA ASP A 27 12.33 -11.81 4.46
C ASP A 27 10.82 -11.67 4.26
N ASP A 28 10.14 -12.72 3.87
CA ASP A 28 8.71 -12.61 3.53
C ASP A 28 7.85 -12.10 4.69
N MET A 29 8.11 -12.55 5.92
CA MET A 29 7.34 -12.07 7.05
C MET A 29 7.59 -10.58 7.31
N LEU A 30 8.82 -10.15 7.14
CA LEU A 30 9.16 -8.74 7.27
C LEU A 30 8.46 -7.92 6.18
N LEU A 31 8.52 -8.40 4.94
CA LEU A 31 7.84 -7.74 3.83
C LEU A 31 6.35 -7.63 4.09
N ASN A 32 5.75 -8.69 4.63
CA ASN A 32 4.34 -8.69 4.96
C ASN A 32 4.01 -7.57 5.97
N SER A 33 4.85 -7.41 6.98
CA SER A 33 4.66 -6.35 7.97
C SER A 33 4.73 -4.96 7.31
N TYR A 34 5.67 -4.76 6.42
CA TYR A 34 5.79 -3.48 5.74
C TYR A 34 4.62 -3.22 4.80
N ILE A 35 4.12 -4.27 4.14
CA ILE A 35 2.95 -4.14 3.28
C ILE A 35 1.74 -3.72 4.11
N LYS A 36 1.54 -4.35 5.27
CA LYS A 36 0.43 -3.98 6.15
C LYS A 36 0.54 -2.55 6.63
N ALA A 37 1.74 -2.13 7.01
CA ALA A 37 1.96 -0.75 7.42
C ALA A 37 1.69 0.22 6.28
N ALA A 38 2.14 -0.12 5.07
CA ALA A 38 1.91 0.71 3.90
C ALA A 38 0.43 0.82 3.58
N GLN A 39 -0.29 -0.31 3.64
CA GLN A 39 -1.74 -0.31 3.41
C GLN A 39 -2.45 0.61 4.38
N SER A 40 -2.09 0.55 5.65
CA SER A 40 -2.70 1.42 6.66
C SER A 40 -2.39 2.88 6.40
N PHE A 41 -1.16 3.19 6.06
CA PHE A 41 -0.76 4.56 5.77
C PHE A 41 -1.56 5.12 4.59
N ILE A 42 -1.63 4.35 3.52
CA ILE A 42 -2.32 4.79 2.30
C ILE A 42 -3.82 4.95 2.56
N HIS A 43 -4.43 3.98 3.23
CA HIS A 43 -5.85 4.05 3.56
C HIS A 43 -6.16 5.29 4.42
N ASN A 44 -5.32 5.52 5.44
CA ASN A 44 -5.54 6.67 6.32
C ASN A 44 -5.35 8.00 5.60
N ALA A 45 -4.45 8.02 4.61
CA ALA A 45 -4.22 9.24 3.84
C ALA A 45 -5.37 9.53 2.87
N ILE A 46 -6.04 8.50 2.38
CA ILE A 46 -7.11 8.65 1.39
C ILE A 46 -8.48 8.74 2.05
N GLY A 47 -8.76 7.85 2.99
CA GLY A 47 -10.05 7.81 3.68
C GLY A 47 -10.77 6.50 3.43
N ASP A 48 -11.90 6.36 4.10
CA ASP A 48 -12.71 5.15 4.02
C ASP A 48 -13.36 4.99 2.66
N ASP A 49 -13.77 3.77 2.38
CA ASP A 49 -14.46 3.49 1.13
C ASP A 49 -15.72 4.33 0.99
N VAL A 50 -15.96 4.78 -0.21
CA VAL A 50 -17.19 5.49 -0.53
C VAL A 50 -17.70 4.93 -1.85
N ASN A 51 -18.89 4.36 -1.79
CA ASN A 51 -19.58 3.89 -2.99
C ASN A 51 -18.76 2.94 -3.87
N GLY A 52 -18.01 2.01 -3.24
CA GLY A 52 -17.21 1.04 -3.97
C GLY A 52 -15.93 1.58 -4.53
N PHE A 53 -15.47 2.70 -4.00
CA PHE A 53 -14.25 3.35 -4.49
C PHE A 53 -13.07 2.38 -4.59
N TYR A 54 -12.79 1.62 -3.51
CA TYR A 54 -11.64 0.73 -3.50
C TYR A 54 -11.80 -0.51 -4.38
N ASP A 55 -13.03 -0.78 -4.84
CA ASP A 55 -13.28 -1.90 -5.74
C ASP A 55 -13.11 -1.51 -7.21
N ASP A 56 -12.99 -0.23 -7.50
CA ASP A 56 -12.76 0.23 -8.85
C ASP A 56 -11.39 -0.25 -9.35
N ALA A 57 -11.34 -0.75 -10.58
CA ALA A 57 -10.11 -1.35 -11.11
C ALA A 57 -8.95 -0.35 -11.18
N THR A 58 -9.23 0.87 -11.60
CA THR A 58 -8.20 1.90 -11.67
C THR A 58 -7.70 2.26 -10.29
N VAL A 59 -8.63 2.44 -9.35
CA VAL A 59 -8.29 2.77 -7.98
C VAL A 59 -7.46 1.66 -7.34
N SER A 60 -7.90 0.42 -7.46
CA SER A 60 -7.18 -0.70 -6.83
C SER A 60 -5.78 -0.86 -7.41
N SER A 61 -5.61 -0.62 -8.71
CA SER A 61 -4.28 -0.68 -9.33
C SER A 61 -3.36 0.41 -8.79
N LEU A 62 -3.87 1.63 -8.64
CA LEU A 62 -3.07 2.72 -8.09
C LEU A 62 -2.73 2.49 -6.64
N VAL A 63 -3.67 1.98 -5.86
CA VAL A 63 -3.41 1.64 -4.46
C VAL A 63 -2.31 0.58 -4.37
N GLU A 64 -2.38 -0.45 -5.21
CA GLU A 64 -1.36 -1.49 -5.20
C GLU A 64 0.03 -0.93 -5.49
N VAL A 65 0.14 -0.07 -6.50
CA VAL A 65 1.44 0.54 -6.83
C VAL A 65 1.96 1.35 -5.65
N ALA A 66 1.10 2.15 -5.03
CA ALA A 66 1.51 2.96 -3.88
C ALA A 66 1.96 2.09 -2.71
N VAL A 67 1.22 1.02 -2.44
CA VAL A 67 1.55 0.11 -1.33
C VAL A 67 2.89 -0.57 -1.60
N ARG A 68 3.09 -1.09 -2.81
CA ARG A 68 4.34 -1.76 -3.14
C ARG A 68 5.53 -0.81 -3.02
N SER A 69 5.38 0.41 -3.54
CA SER A 69 6.45 1.39 -3.49
C SER A 69 6.79 1.77 -2.06
N LEU A 70 5.79 2.00 -1.25
CA LEU A 70 6.02 2.40 0.14
C LEU A 70 6.61 1.25 0.95
N ALA A 71 6.11 0.02 0.76
CA ALA A 71 6.67 -1.14 1.45
C ALA A 71 8.12 -1.35 1.05
N GLY A 72 8.44 -1.17 -0.23
CA GLY A 72 9.82 -1.27 -0.69
C GLY A 72 10.72 -0.24 -0.05
N THR A 73 10.22 0.98 0.10
CA THR A 73 10.96 2.05 0.76
C THR A 73 11.23 1.69 2.22
N TYR A 74 10.21 1.17 2.92
CA TYR A 74 10.40 0.73 4.30
C TYR A 74 11.49 -0.34 4.39
N TYR A 75 11.44 -1.30 3.49
CA TYR A 75 12.43 -2.38 3.48
C TYR A 75 13.84 -1.85 3.26
N GLN A 76 13.99 -0.98 2.27
CA GLN A 76 15.31 -0.43 1.93
C GLN A 76 15.88 0.41 3.05
N ASN A 77 15.02 1.04 3.83
CA ASN A 77 15.45 1.92 4.90
C ASN A 77 15.47 1.28 6.29
N ARG A 78 15.16 -0.02 6.37
CA ARG A 78 14.99 -0.69 7.67
C ARG A 78 16.25 -0.67 8.54
N LEU A 79 17.39 -0.59 7.92
CA LEU A 79 18.65 -0.57 8.65
C LEU A 79 19.24 0.83 8.76
N ALA A 80 18.51 1.82 8.24
CA ALA A 80 19.00 3.20 8.30
C ALA A 80 18.72 3.72 9.70
N ILE A 81 19.72 3.65 10.53
CA ILE A 81 19.64 4.23 11.86
C ILE A 81 19.95 5.71 11.78
N SER A 82 20.12 6.19 10.60
CA SER A 82 20.44 7.57 10.37
C SER A 82 19.35 8.46 10.95
N SER A 83 19.77 9.46 11.63
CA SER A 83 18.86 10.44 12.18
C SER A 83 18.26 11.34 11.10
N ALA A 84 18.81 11.31 9.92
CA ALA A 84 18.28 12.15 8.86
C ALA A 84 17.01 11.52 8.32
N PRO A 85 15.85 12.15 8.49
CA PRO A 85 14.64 11.62 7.91
C PRO A 85 14.79 11.63 6.40
N ASN A 86 14.37 10.54 5.80
CA ASN A 86 14.42 10.47 4.37
C ASN A 86 13.19 11.15 3.81
N HIS A 87 13.34 12.41 3.48
CA HIS A 87 12.22 13.19 2.98
C HIS A 87 11.88 12.93 1.53
N ASP A 88 12.76 12.20 0.86
CA ASP A 88 12.50 11.87 -0.54
C ASP A 88 11.58 10.71 -0.68
N VAL A 89 10.98 10.33 0.41
CA VAL A 89 10.07 9.27 0.40
C VAL A 89 9.00 9.61 -0.58
N ASP A 90 9.23 9.29 -1.71
CA ASP A 90 8.16 8.99 -2.52
C ASP A 90 7.31 10.12 -2.97
N LEU A 91 7.92 10.93 -3.80
CA LEU A 91 7.13 11.76 -4.67
C LEU A 91 6.10 10.91 -5.41
N THR A 92 6.48 9.69 -5.77
CA THR A 92 5.58 8.77 -6.45
C THR A 92 4.38 8.42 -5.58
N VAL A 93 4.62 8.02 -4.35
CA VAL A 93 3.53 7.66 -3.44
C VAL A 93 2.65 8.88 -3.17
N ASN A 94 3.26 10.02 -2.90
CA ASN A 94 2.49 11.25 -2.64
C ASN A 94 1.66 11.65 -3.84
N SER A 95 2.20 11.51 -5.03
CA SER A 95 1.48 11.82 -6.26
C SER A 95 0.27 10.91 -6.43
N ILE A 96 0.45 9.63 -6.18
CA ILE A 96 -0.66 8.66 -6.29
C ILE A 96 -1.71 8.94 -5.23
N ILE A 97 -1.31 9.25 -4.00
CA ILE A 97 -2.26 9.60 -2.95
C ILE A 97 -3.09 10.82 -3.37
N GLY A 98 -2.44 11.81 -3.95
CA GLY A 98 -3.15 13.00 -4.43
C GLY A 98 -4.19 12.65 -5.49
N GLN A 99 -3.82 11.79 -6.45
CA GLN A 99 -4.75 11.32 -7.47
C GLN A 99 -5.91 10.55 -6.86
N LEU A 100 -5.60 9.68 -5.90
CA LEU A 100 -6.63 8.85 -5.27
C LEU A 100 -7.61 9.68 -4.46
N ARG A 101 -7.10 10.71 -3.79
CA ARG A 101 -8.00 11.63 -3.07
C ARG A 101 -8.95 12.34 -4.02
N GLY A 102 -8.45 12.78 -5.16
CA GLY A 102 -9.29 13.41 -6.17
C GLY A 102 -10.34 12.47 -6.70
N LEU A 103 -9.95 11.22 -6.99
CA LEU A 103 -10.90 10.21 -7.46
C LEU A 103 -11.94 9.88 -6.40
N ARG A 104 -11.53 9.81 -5.14
CA ARG A 104 -12.46 9.54 -4.06
C ARG A 104 -13.51 10.63 -3.95
N ASP A 105 -13.11 11.89 -4.11
CA ASP A 105 -14.05 13.00 -4.11
C ASP A 105 -15.07 12.85 -5.22
N SER A 106 -14.63 12.40 -6.39
CA SER A 106 -15.53 12.17 -7.51
C SER A 106 -16.53 11.06 -7.20
N PHE A 107 -16.09 10.00 -6.52
CA PHE A 107 -17.00 8.94 -6.11
C PHE A 107 -18.02 9.42 -5.10
N ALA A 108 -17.60 10.27 -4.18
CA ALA A 108 -18.51 10.85 -3.18
C ALA A 108 -19.55 11.75 -3.84
N GLU A 109 -19.13 12.55 -4.80
CA GLU A 109 -20.05 13.42 -5.55
C GLU A 109 -21.08 12.62 -6.33
N LYS A 110 -20.64 11.50 -6.92
CA LYS A 110 -21.54 10.63 -7.65
C LYS A 110 -22.60 10.06 -6.73
N GLU A 111 -22.20 9.65 -5.52
CA GLU A 111 -23.12 9.11 -4.55
C GLU A 111 -24.17 10.16 -4.17
N ASP A 112 -23.74 11.39 -3.96
CA ASP A 112 -24.66 12.48 -3.62
C ASP A 112 -25.66 12.72 -4.73
N LYS A 113 -25.22 12.70 -5.97
CA LYS A 113 -26.12 12.91 -7.11
C LYS A 113 -27.10 11.77 -7.27
N ASP A 114 -26.62 10.54 -7.08
CA ASP A 114 -27.47 9.37 -7.24
C ASP A 114 -28.39 9.16 -6.05
N GLY A 115 -28.06 9.75 -4.93
CA GLY A 115 -28.84 9.63 -3.70
C GLY A 115 -30.10 10.48 -3.69
N ASN A 116 -30.30 11.30 -4.69
CA ASN A 116 -31.52 12.08 -4.81
C ASN A 116 -32.57 11.32 -5.61
#